data_1fea33c6bda01f081b0d94c0c136689e
#
_entry.id   1fea33c6bda01f081b0d94c0c136689e
#
_cell.length_a   1.000
_cell.length_b   1.000
_cell.length_c   1.000
_cell.angle_alpha   90.00
_cell.angle_beta   90.00
_cell.angle_gamma   90.00
#
_symmetry.space_group_name_H-M   'P 1'
#
loop_
_entity.id
_entity.type
_entity.pdbx_description
1 polymer ?
#
loop_
_entity_poly.entity_id
_entity_poly.type
_entity_poly.pdbx_seq_one_letter_code
_entity_poly.pdbx_strand_id
1 'polypeptide(L)'
;MRRETAGVTESLLQAAKEEFFTYGFHDASMRRISAACGVSTNSIYTRFGDKSGLFTAIVQEAADGLMEMYMQSIQKATGSPDMDHAIKEGNEGTDQVLAYIYRYKEEFQLLFCHSAGTEYEDYFDKLTAIEEQYYNIFAKQYANENATVDEFFIHVFCRTGWQYIYEVLTHDKPYDEAAAFMKNVQIFNFAGWKAVFGL
;
A
#
# COMPACT_ATOMS: atom_id res chain seq x y z
N MET A 1 33.41 19.06 12.40
CA MET A 1 32.52 18.10 11.72
C MET A 1 32.39 16.87 12.61
N ARG A 2 31.23 16.68 13.24
CA ARG A 2 30.94 15.52 14.09
C ARG A 2 30.69 14.35 13.13
N ARG A 3 31.49 13.27 13.21
CA ARG A 3 31.24 12.03 12.46
C ARG A 3 29.82 11.57 12.76
N GLU A 4 28.95 11.60 11.77
CA GLU A 4 27.68 10.88 11.81
C GLU A 4 28.02 9.39 11.92
N THR A 5 27.63 8.80 13.03
CA THR A 5 27.71 7.35 13.17
C THR A 5 26.47 6.80 12.45
N ALA A 6 26.67 6.15 11.31
CA ALA A 6 25.59 5.54 10.50
C ALA A 6 24.62 4.71 11.37
N GLY A 7 25.08 4.04 12.40
CA GLY A 7 24.26 3.28 13.33
C GLY A 7 23.29 4.10 14.20
N VAL A 8 23.48 5.42 14.36
CA VAL A 8 22.56 6.24 15.16
C VAL A 8 21.26 6.53 14.42
N THR A 9 21.32 6.77 13.11
CA THR A 9 20.11 7.01 12.29
C THR A 9 19.26 5.76 12.22
N GLU A 10 19.86 4.60 11.97
CA GLU A 10 19.16 3.31 11.93
C GLU A 10 18.48 2.97 13.26
N SER A 11 19.22 3.11 14.39
CA SER A 11 18.66 2.90 15.72
C SER A 11 17.50 3.84 16.02
N LEU A 12 17.55 5.08 15.52
CA LEU A 12 16.52 6.08 15.71
C LEU A 12 15.27 5.76 14.89
N LEU A 13 15.43 5.36 13.62
CA LEU A 13 14.32 4.93 12.77
C LEU A 13 13.65 3.66 13.33
N GLN A 14 14.43 2.72 13.86
CA GLN A 14 13.88 1.52 14.49
C GLN A 14 13.06 1.84 15.74
N ALA A 15 13.60 2.66 16.65
CA ALA A 15 12.86 3.08 17.85
C ALA A 15 11.61 3.91 17.50
N ALA A 16 11.67 4.70 16.42
CA ALA A 16 10.52 5.45 15.95
C ALA A 16 9.44 4.50 15.36
N LYS A 17 9.83 3.48 14.60
CA LYS A 17 8.90 2.43 14.15
C LYS A 17 8.16 1.80 15.33
N GLU A 18 8.88 1.32 16.33
CA GLU A 18 8.31 0.68 17.53
C GLU A 18 7.34 1.60 18.28
N GLU A 19 7.69 2.89 18.37
CA GLU A 19 6.84 3.91 18.98
C GLU A 19 5.55 4.13 18.18
N PHE A 20 5.65 4.28 16.84
CA PHE A 20 4.51 4.47 15.97
C PHE A 20 3.61 3.24 15.92
N PHE A 21 4.17 2.04 15.94
CA PHE A 21 3.38 0.80 16.04
C PHE A 21 2.59 0.71 17.34
N THR A 22 3.22 1.09 18.45
CA THR A 22 2.62 0.93 19.76
C THR A 22 1.53 1.97 20.04
N TYR A 23 1.72 3.22 19.59
CA TYR A 23 0.87 4.34 19.98
C TYR A 23 0.16 5.03 18.81
N GLY A 24 0.46 4.65 17.57
CA GLY A 24 0.06 5.40 16.38
C GLY A 24 0.81 6.72 16.24
N PHE A 25 0.65 7.39 15.09
CA PHE A 25 1.31 8.66 14.87
C PHE A 25 0.89 9.73 15.87
N HIS A 26 -0.42 9.85 16.16
CA HIS A 26 -0.94 10.91 17.01
C HIS A 26 -0.31 10.90 18.42
N ASP A 27 -0.31 9.75 19.07
CA ASP A 27 0.12 9.58 20.47
C ASP A 27 1.60 9.23 20.65
N ALA A 28 2.33 9.06 19.54
CA ALA A 28 3.77 8.84 19.55
C ALA A 28 4.54 10.04 20.12
N SER A 29 5.57 9.74 20.93
CA SER A 29 6.35 10.73 21.69
C SER A 29 7.81 10.79 21.26
N MET A 30 8.22 11.93 20.73
CA MET A 30 9.63 12.21 20.39
C MET A 30 10.58 12.06 21.59
N ARG A 31 10.06 12.24 22.81
CA ARG A 31 10.85 12.04 24.05
C ARG A 31 11.07 10.55 24.33
N ARG A 32 10.05 9.70 24.13
CA ARG A 32 10.21 8.24 24.29
C ARG A 32 11.17 7.70 23.25
N ILE A 33 11.03 8.10 21.98
CA ILE A 33 11.96 7.74 20.89
C ILE A 33 13.40 8.14 21.24
N SER A 34 13.63 9.38 21.66
CA SER A 34 14.97 9.86 22.00
C SER A 34 15.58 9.09 23.17
N ALA A 35 14.79 8.77 24.19
CA ALA A 35 15.23 8.00 25.34
C ALA A 35 15.61 6.55 24.97
N ALA A 36 14.84 5.90 24.09
CA ALA A 36 15.11 4.55 23.61
C ALA A 36 16.45 4.44 22.85
N CYS A 37 16.82 5.49 22.10
CA CYS A 37 18.08 5.52 21.33
C CYS A 37 19.27 6.17 22.06
N GLY A 38 19.06 6.72 23.26
CA GLY A 38 20.11 7.44 23.99
C GLY A 38 20.56 8.73 23.30
N VAL A 39 19.71 9.35 22.47
CA VAL A 39 19.99 10.62 21.78
C VAL A 39 19.14 11.75 22.37
N SER A 40 19.52 13.02 22.12
CA SER A 40 18.65 14.13 22.51
C SER A 40 17.50 14.31 21.53
N THR A 41 16.34 14.79 21.99
CA THR A 41 15.22 15.16 21.11
C THR A 41 15.63 16.19 20.07
N ASN A 42 16.54 17.13 20.42
CA ASN A 42 17.09 18.09 19.46
C ASN A 42 17.84 17.40 18.31
N SER A 43 18.49 16.27 18.57
CA SER A 43 19.16 15.48 17.52
C SER A 43 18.16 14.92 16.51
N ILE A 44 16.95 14.53 16.97
CA ILE A 44 15.87 14.06 16.09
C ILE A 44 15.34 15.22 15.25
N TYR A 45 15.00 16.35 15.88
CA TYR A 45 14.52 17.55 15.18
C TYR A 45 15.50 18.08 14.13
N THR A 46 16.81 18.03 14.44
CA THR A 46 17.85 18.47 13.49
C THR A 46 17.92 17.58 12.24
N ARG A 47 17.60 16.27 12.37
CA ARG A 47 17.66 15.32 11.25
C ARG A 47 16.38 15.24 10.43
N PHE A 48 15.23 15.26 11.09
CA PHE A 48 13.94 14.97 10.49
C PHE A 48 12.95 16.13 10.51
N GLY A 49 13.32 17.25 11.11
CA GLY A 49 12.48 18.43 11.23
C GLY A 49 11.46 18.32 12.36
N ASP A 50 10.54 17.38 12.25
CA ASP A 50 9.47 17.15 13.22
C ASP A 50 9.06 15.65 13.27
N LYS A 51 7.95 15.37 13.95
CA LYS A 51 7.40 14.00 14.04
C LYS A 51 6.91 13.49 12.69
N SER A 52 6.35 14.37 11.86
CA SER A 52 5.90 14.03 10.50
C SER A 52 7.09 13.66 9.60
N GLY A 53 8.15 14.49 9.60
CA GLY A 53 9.36 14.18 8.83
C GLY A 53 10.05 12.89 9.28
N LEU A 54 9.96 12.54 10.58
CA LEU A 54 10.46 11.26 11.08
C LEU A 54 9.59 10.08 10.58
N PHE A 55 8.27 10.23 10.56
CA PHE A 55 7.37 9.22 10.00
C PHE A 55 7.60 9.04 8.51
N THR A 56 7.67 10.14 7.75
CA THR A 56 7.98 10.17 6.32
C THR A 56 9.29 9.45 6.02
N ALA A 57 10.34 9.71 6.78
CA ALA A 57 11.65 9.06 6.60
C ALA A 57 11.60 7.52 6.76
N ILE A 58 10.59 6.98 7.46
CA ILE A 58 10.39 5.55 7.61
C ILE A 58 9.64 4.97 6.41
N VAL A 59 8.56 5.64 5.95
CA VAL A 59 7.60 5.01 5.03
C VAL A 59 7.75 5.45 3.57
N GLN A 60 8.43 6.57 3.30
CA GLN A 60 8.45 7.21 1.98
C GLN A 60 8.97 6.27 0.88
N GLU A 61 10.10 5.59 1.09
CA GLU A 61 10.67 4.68 0.08
C GLU A 61 9.68 3.58 -0.30
N ALA A 62 9.02 2.99 0.70
CA ALA A 62 8.02 1.95 0.48
C ALA A 62 6.78 2.49 -0.24
N ALA A 63 6.28 3.65 0.20
CA ALA A 63 5.10 4.30 -0.37
C ALA A 63 5.32 4.71 -1.83
N ASP A 64 6.40 5.42 -2.11
CA ASP A 64 6.72 5.91 -3.46
C ASP A 64 6.99 4.75 -4.41
N GLY A 65 7.75 3.74 -3.97
CA GLY A 65 8.07 2.57 -4.78
C GLY A 65 6.84 1.71 -5.11
N LEU A 66 5.88 1.56 -4.17
CA LEU A 66 4.61 0.89 -4.48
C LEU A 66 3.82 1.69 -5.51
N MET A 67 3.70 2.99 -5.33
CA MET A 67 2.96 3.86 -6.23
C MET A 67 3.50 3.78 -7.67
N GLU A 68 4.82 3.86 -7.83
CA GLU A 68 5.48 3.75 -9.13
C GLU A 68 5.23 2.38 -9.78
N MET A 69 5.46 1.30 -9.04
CA MET A 69 5.26 -0.07 -9.54
C MET A 69 3.78 -0.33 -9.90
N TYR A 70 2.85 0.17 -9.09
CA TYR A 70 1.42 0.02 -9.31
C TYR A 70 0.96 0.76 -10.57
N MET A 71 1.41 2.00 -10.77
CA MET A 71 1.12 2.76 -11.98
C MET A 71 1.66 2.09 -13.24
N GLN A 72 2.87 1.51 -13.20
CA GLN A 72 3.44 0.76 -14.32
C GLN A 72 2.62 -0.49 -14.64
N SER A 73 2.18 -1.24 -13.62
CA SER A 73 1.33 -2.43 -13.78
C SER A 73 -0.01 -2.09 -14.45
N ILE A 74 -0.68 -1.02 -14.01
CA ILE A 74 -1.92 -0.52 -14.60
C ILE A 74 -1.73 -0.12 -16.06
N GLN A 75 -0.68 0.62 -16.37
CA GLN A 75 -0.38 1.03 -17.74
C GLN A 75 -0.21 -0.19 -18.67
N LYS A 76 0.46 -1.22 -18.19
CA LYS A 76 0.68 -2.47 -18.91
C LYS A 76 -0.64 -3.21 -19.18
N ALA A 77 -1.46 -3.37 -18.15
CA ALA A 77 -2.76 -4.02 -18.25
C ALA A 77 -3.73 -3.24 -19.19
N THR A 78 -3.74 -1.92 -19.12
CA THR A 78 -4.58 -1.06 -19.99
C THR A 78 -4.18 -1.16 -21.47
N GLY A 79 -2.91 -1.41 -21.79
CA GLY A 79 -2.40 -1.58 -23.14
C GLY A 79 -2.60 -2.98 -23.72
N SER A 80 -3.26 -3.91 -23.02
CA SER A 80 -3.43 -5.30 -23.44
C SER A 80 -4.35 -5.44 -24.65
N PRO A 81 -4.10 -6.42 -25.56
CA PRO A 81 -4.85 -6.57 -26.80
C PRO A 81 -6.28 -7.09 -26.59
N ASP A 82 -6.53 -7.82 -25.51
CA ASP A 82 -7.83 -8.40 -25.16
C ASP A 82 -7.98 -8.57 -23.65
N MET A 83 -9.17 -8.95 -23.21
CA MET A 83 -9.52 -9.09 -21.79
C MET A 83 -8.69 -10.17 -21.09
N ASP A 84 -8.43 -11.30 -21.71
CA ASP A 84 -7.69 -12.40 -21.06
C ASP A 84 -6.23 -11.98 -20.80
N HIS A 85 -5.61 -11.25 -21.74
CA HIS A 85 -4.30 -10.64 -21.53
C HIS A 85 -4.33 -9.56 -20.45
N ALA A 86 -5.32 -8.68 -20.46
CA ALA A 86 -5.45 -7.62 -19.44
C ALA A 86 -5.59 -8.22 -18.03
N ILE A 87 -6.39 -9.28 -17.87
CA ILE A 87 -6.56 -9.97 -16.60
C ILE A 87 -5.25 -10.67 -16.17
N LYS A 88 -4.55 -11.30 -17.10
CA LYS A 88 -3.26 -11.94 -16.81
C LYS A 88 -2.24 -10.90 -16.29
N GLU A 89 -2.09 -9.79 -17.00
CA GLU A 89 -1.20 -8.69 -16.60
C GLU A 89 -1.61 -8.11 -15.25
N GLY A 90 -2.91 -7.91 -14.99
CA GLY A 90 -3.43 -7.45 -13.71
C GLY A 90 -3.15 -8.42 -12.57
N ASN A 91 -3.29 -9.74 -12.81
CA ASN A 91 -2.95 -10.76 -11.80
C ASN A 91 -1.45 -10.79 -11.50
N GLU A 92 -0.59 -10.70 -12.53
CA GLU A 92 0.87 -10.59 -12.35
C GLU A 92 1.24 -9.33 -11.58
N GLY A 93 0.56 -8.20 -11.87
CA GLY A 93 0.70 -6.96 -11.13
C GLY A 93 0.32 -7.11 -9.65
N THR A 94 -0.80 -7.77 -9.37
CA THR A 94 -1.24 -8.05 -7.99
C THR A 94 -0.22 -8.91 -7.24
N ASP A 95 0.34 -9.93 -7.87
CA ASP A 95 1.38 -10.79 -7.27
C ASP A 95 2.64 -9.97 -6.95
N GLN A 96 3.05 -9.06 -7.85
CA GLN A 96 4.20 -8.16 -7.64
C GLN A 96 3.94 -7.16 -6.50
N VAL A 97 2.75 -6.57 -6.45
CA VAL A 97 2.30 -5.67 -5.37
C VAL A 97 2.35 -6.38 -4.03
N LEU A 98 1.80 -7.60 -3.94
CA LEU A 98 1.83 -8.38 -2.71
C LEU A 98 3.28 -8.67 -2.25
N ALA A 99 4.13 -9.11 -3.16
CA ALA A 99 5.54 -9.39 -2.86
C ALA A 99 6.29 -8.14 -2.39
N TYR A 100 6.04 -7.00 -3.01
CA TYR A 100 6.62 -5.72 -2.62
C TYR A 100 6.15 -5.27 -1.23
N ILE A 101 4.85 -5.35 -0.96
CA ILE A 101 4.27 -5.02 0.34
C ILE A 101 4.88 -5.90 1.45
N TYR A 102 5.08 -7.19 1.19
CA TYR A 102 5.70 -8.09 2.17
C TYR A 102 7.19 -7.84 2.37
N ARG A 103 7.89 -7.29 1.36
CA ARG A 103 9.28 -6.84 1.51
C ARG A 103 9.39 -5.64 2.46
N TYR A 104 8.40 -4.76 2.46
CA TYR A 104 8.32 -3.56 3.30
C TYR A 104 7.13 -3.66 4.29
N LYS A 105 6.94 -4.87 4.85
CA LYS A 105 5.73 -5.20 5.62
C LYS A 105 5.45 -4.22 6.75
N GLU A 106 6.48 -3.85 7.52
CA GLU A 106 6.35 -2.93 8.64
C GLU A 106 5.94 -1.52 8.17
N GLU A 107 6.56 -1.03 7.10
CA GLU A 107 6.23 0.28 6.52
C GLU A 107 4.77 0.32 6.06
N PHE A 108 4.29 -0.74 5.40
CA PHE A 108 2.89 -0.82 4.96
C PHE A 108 1.90 -1.02 6.10
N GLN A 109 2.26 -1.71 7.17
CA GLN A 109 1.45 -1.73 8.39
C GLN A 109 1.33 -0.33 9.01
N LEU A 110 2.41 0.45 9.04
CA LEU A 110 2.36 1.86 9.47
C LEU A 110 1.47 2.70 8.57
N LEU A 111 1.64 2.59 7.24
CA LEU A 111 0.86 3.34 6.25
C LEU A 111 -0.64 3.06 6.35
N PHE A 112 -1.04 1.79 6.50
CA PHE A 112 -2.44 1.39 6.48
C PHE A 112 -3.13 1.50 7.84
N CYS A 113 -2.39 1.36 8.94
CA CYS A 113 -2.99 1.26 10.27
C CYS A 113 -2.65 2.42 11.21
N HIS A 114 -1.55 3.15 10.98
CA HIS A 114 -0.99 4.08 11.95
C HIS A 114 -0.66 5.47 11.37
N SER A 115 -1.09 5.78 10.14
CA SER A 115 -0.78 7.02 9.43
C SER A 115 -1.75 8.18 9.69
N ALA A 116 -2.82 7.99 10.46
CA ALA A 116 -3.80 9.02 10.75
C ALA A 116 -3.13 10.28 11.35
N GLY A 117 -3.39 11.46 10.76
CA GLY A 117 -2.76 12.73 11.10
C GLY A 117 -1.42 13.00 10.39
N THR A 118 -0.98 12.15 9.48
CA THR A 118 0.17 12.38 8.59
C THR A 118 -0.28 12.74 7.17
N GLU A 119 0.66 13.10 6.31
CA GLU A 119 0.43 13.26 4.86
C GLU A 119 0.07 11.95 4.14
N TYR A 120 0.17 10.80 4.82
CA TYR A 120 -0.17 9.47 4.33
C TYR A 120 -1.52 8.96 4.82
N GLU A 121 -2.31 9.74 5.56
CA GLU A 121 -3.58 9.29 6.13
C GLU A 121 -4.60 8.83 5.06
N ASP A 122 -4.51 9.39 3.86
CA ASP A 122 -5.32 9.07 2.69
C ASP A 122 -4.60 8.15 1.68
N TYR A 123 -3.48 7.52 2.05
CA TYR A 123 -2.69 6.70 1.13
C TYR A 123 -3.49 5.52 0.56
N PHE A 124 -4.31 4.88 1.39
CA PHE A 124 -5.22 3.81 0.97
C PHE A 124 -6.25 4.32 -0.05
N ASP A 125 -6.84 5.49 0.20
CA ASP A 125 -7.82 6.09 -0.71
C ASP A 125 -7.19 6.51 -2.04
N LYS A 126 -5.93 6.96 -2.04
CA LYS A 126 -5.18 7.25 -3.27
C LYS A 126 -4.97 6.01 -4.13
N LEU A 127 -4.58 4.88 -3.53
CA LEU A 127 -4.44 3.60 -4.24
C LEU A 127 -5.77 3.16 -4.85
N THR A 128 -6.85 3.23 -4.08
CA THR A 128 -8.21 2.91 -4.55
C THR A 128 -8.62 3.78 -5.73
N ALA A 129 -8.39 5.10 -5.66
CA ALA A 129 -8.77 6.03 -6.73
C ALA A 129 -8.03 5.75 -8.06
N ILE A 130 -6.77 5.31 -8.00
CA ILE A 130 -6.00 4.90 -9.18
C ILE A 130 -6.63 3.63 -9.77
N GLU A 131 -6.97 2.65 -8.95
CA GLU A 131 -7.59 1.41 -9.39
C GLU A 131 -8.97 1.64 -10.02
N GLU A 132 -9.77 2.56 -9.46
CA GLU A 132 -11.07 2.97 -10.03
C GLU A 132 -10.92 3.51 -11.46
N GLN A 133 -9.92 4.34 -11.71
CA GLN A 133 -9.65 4.86 -13.05
C GLN A 133 -9.36 3.73 -14.04
N TYR A 134 -8.53 2.77 -13.64
CA TYR A 134 -8.24 1.58 -14.45
C TYR A 134 -9.50 0.76 -14.73
N TYR A 135 -10.29 0.40 -13.71
CA TYR A 135 -11.48 -0.42 -13.89
C TYR A 135 -12.58 0.29 -14.69
N ASN A 136 -12.67 1.62 -14.63
CA ASN A 136 -13.57 2.39 -15.50
C ASN A 136 -13.14 2.30 -16.98
N ILE A 137 -11.84 2.30 -17.27
CA ILE A 137 -11.33 2.10 -18.64
C ILE A 137 -11.57 0.66 -19.07
N PHE A 138 -11.27 -0.30 -18.21
CA PHE A 138 -11.42 -1.73 -18.42
C PHE A 138 -12.89 -2.10 -18.73
N ALA A 139 -13.84 -1.57 -17.96
CA ALA A 139 -15.26 -1.78 -18.19
C ALA A 139 -15.71 -1.19 -19.55
N LYS A 140 -15.27 0.01 -19.90
CA LYS A 140 -15.60 0.63 -21.19
C LYS A 140 -15.03 -0.14 -22.40
N GLN A 141 -13.91 -0.80 -22.20
CA GLN A 141 -13.20 -1.51 -23.28
C GLN A 141 -13.76 -2.92 -23.52
N TYR A 142 -14.17 -3.63 -22.46
CA TYR A 142 -14.46 -5.05 -22.52
C TYR A 142 -15.90 -5.43 -22.16
N ALA A 143 -16.67 -4.58 -21.49
CA ALA A 143 -18.06 -4.89 -21.18
C ALA A 143 -18.91 -4.99 -22.46
N ASN A 144 -19.77 -6.00 -22.49
CA ASN A 144 -20.79 -6.17 -23.54
C ASN A 144 -21.73 -4.94 -23.54
N GLU A 145 -22.27 -4.58 -24.70
CA GLU A 145 -23.18 -3.42 -24.86
C GLU A 145 -24.45 -3.48 -23.99
N ASN A 146 -24.83 -4.69 -23.55
CA ASN A 146 -25.97 -4.92 -22.66
C ASN A 146 -25.56 -5.03 -21.18
N ALA A 147 -24.25 -4.98 -20.86
CA ALA A 147 -23.78 -5.05 -19.50
C ALA A 147 -23.98 -3.69 -18.81
N THR A 148 -24.47 -3.72 -17.58
CA THR A 148 -24.61 -2.51 -16.75
C THR A 148 -23.59 -2.56 -15.63
N VAL A 149 -22.52 -1.78 -15.78
CA VAL A 149 -21.48 -1.63 -14.76
C VAL A 149 -21.48 -0.17 -14.34
N ASP A 150 -21.99 0.10 -13.13
CA ASP A 150 -22.03 1.47 -12.63
C ASP A 150 -20.75 1.85 -11.87
N GLU A 151 -20.51 3.15 -11.76
CA GLU A 151 -19.31 3.71 -11.10
C GLU A 151 -19.26 3.35 -9.61
N PHE A 152 -20.40 3.22 -8.94
CA PHE A 152 -20.45 2.88 -7.53
C PHE A 152 -20.05 1.42 -7.30
N PHE A 153 -20.44 0.51 -8.20
CA PHE A 153 -19.98 -0.88 -8.16
C PHE A 153 -18.44 -0.93 -8.28
N ILE A 154 -17.86 -0.20 -9.26
CA ILE A 154 -16.41 -0.13 -9.44
C ILE A 154 -15.73 0.43 -8.20
N HIS A 155 -16.24 1.52 -7.63
CA HIS A 155 -15.72 2.13 -6.40
C HIS A 155 -15.65 1.12 -5.25
N VAL A 156 -16.75 0.45 -4.96
CA VAL A 156 -16.79 -0.53 -3.86
C VAL A 156 -15.89 -1.73 -4.13
N PHE A 157 -15.84 -2.19 -5.38
CA PHE A 157 -14.99 -3.30 -5.79
C PHE A 157 -13.50 -2.98 -5.58
N CYS A 158 -13.03 -1.82 -6.03
CA CYS A 158 -11.64 -1.39 -5.86
C CYS A 158 -11.25 -1.26 -4.38
N ARG A 159 -12.11 -0.64 -3.56
CA ARG A 159 -11.89 -0.60 -2.10
C ARG A 159 -11.78 -1.99 -1.50
N THR A 160 -12.63 -2.92 -1.94
CA THR A 160 -12.57 -4.31 -1.47
C THR A 160 -11.26 -5.00 -1.87
N GLY A 161 -10.74 -4.71 -3.06
CA GLY A 161 -9.45 -5.23 -3.52
C GLY A 161 -8.30 -4.86 -2.58
N TRP A 162 -8.20 -3.59 -2.20
CA TRP A 162 -7.20 -3.12 -1.23
C TRP A 162 -7.49 -3.60 0.20
N GLN A 163 -8.77 -3.80 0.55
CA GLN A 163 -9.15 -4.39 1.84
C GLN A 163 -8.59 -5.82 2.00
N TYR A 164 -8.51 -6.63 0.94
CA TYR A 164 -7.88 -7.95 1.03
C TYR A 164 -6.41 -7.87 1.43
N ILE A 165 -5.67 -6.89 0.91
CA ILE A 165 -4.27 -6.63 1.30
C ILE A 165 -4.19 -6.17 2.76
N TYR A 166 -5.07 -5.25 3.16
CA TYR A 166 -5.15 -4.79 4.55
C TYR A 166 -5.39 -5.96 5.52
N GLU A 167 -6.33 -6.86 5.22
CA GLU A 167 -6.66 -8.00 6.06
C GLU A 167 -5.49 -8.98 6.25
N VAL A 168 -4.77 -9.31 5.18
CA VAL A 168 -3.61 -10.23 5.32
C VAL A 168 -2.47 -9.61 6.12
N LEU A 169 -2.29 -8.28 6.07
CA LEU A 169 -1.29 -7.57 6.85
C LEU A 169 -1.68 -7.46 8.33
N THR A 170 -2.92 -7.08 8.64
CA THR A 170 -3.41 -6.87 10.02
C THR A 170 -3.59 -8.16 10.78
N HIS A 171 -3.88 -9.26 10.08
CA HIS A 171 -3.92 -10.61 10.66
C HIS A 171 -2.54 -11.29 10.67
N ASP A 172 -1.48 -10.55 10.36
CA ASP A 172 -0.10 -11.01 10.37
C ASP A 172 0.13 -12.31 9.59
N LYS A 173 -0.62 -12.50 8.49
CA LYS A 173 -0.49 -13.71 7.68
C LYS A 173 0.92 -13.86 7.11
N PRO A 174 1.51 -15.06 7.12
CA PRO A 174 2.74 -15.33 6.37
C PRO A 174 2.52 -15.10 4.87
N TYR A 175 3.60 -14.76 4.15
CA TYR A 175 3.54 -14.47 2.71
C TYR A 175 2.87 -15.60 1.92
N ASP A 176 3.22 -16.85 2.19
CA ASP A 176 2.68 -18.01 1.46
C ASP A 176 1.16 -18.16 1.65
N GLU A 177 0.65 -17.91 2.88
CA GLU A 177 -0.79 -17.92 3.14
C GLU A 177 -1.49 -16.75 2.46
N ALA A 178 -0.90 -15.56 2.49
CA ALA A 178 -1.43 -14.38 1.82
C ALA A 178 -1.46 -14.57 0.30
N ALA A 179 -0.40 -15.11 -0.30
CA ALA A 179 -0.32 -15.41 -1.73
C ALA A 179 -1.38 -16.45 -2.15
N ALA A 180 -1.56 -17.52 -1.35
CA ALA A 180 -2.60 -18.53 -1.61
C ALA A 180 -4.01 -17.92 -1.49
N PHE A 181 -4.26 -17.06 -0.51
CA PHE A 181 -5.50 -16.32 -0.39
C PHE A 181 -5.76 -15.42 -1.60
N MET A 182 -4.77 -14.60 -2.00
CA MET A 182 -4.90 -13.71 -3.15
C MET A 182 -5.12 -14.48 -4.47
N LYS A 183 -4.59 -15.70 -4.59
CA LYS A 183 -4.89 -16.58 -5.74
C LYS A 183 -6.35 -16.95 -5.82
N ASN A 184 -7.00 -17.25 -4.70
CA ASN A 184 -8.44 -17.48 -4.66
C ASN A 184 -9.24 -16.23 -5.00
N VAL A 185 -8.80 -15.06 -4.53
CA VAL A 185 -9.40 -13.76 -4.88
C VAL A 185 -9.31 -13.50 -6.39
N GLN A 186 -8.16 -13.76 -7.01
CA GLN A 186 -7.97 -13.64 -8.47
C GLN A 186 -8.94 -14.52 -9.26
N ILE A 187 -9.12 -15.80 -8.85
CA ILE A 187 -10.06 -16.73 -9.49
C ILE A 187 -11.50 -16.21 -9.35
N PHE A 188 -11.87 -15.76 -8.15
CA PHE A 188 -13.20 -15.21 -7.87
C PHE A 188 -13.47 -13.96 -8.70
N ASN A 189 -12.53 -13.02 -8.73
CA ASN A 189 -12.63 -11.78 -9.49
C ASN A 189 -12.73 -12.04 -10.99
N PHE A 190 -11.93 -12.97 -11.52
CA PHE A 190 -11.98 -13.35 -12.94
C PHE A 190 -13.37 -13.85 -13.37
N ALA A 191 -13.94 -14.80 -12.61
CA ALA A 191 -15.26 -15.33 -12.86
C ALA A 191 -16.35 -14.26 -12.71
N GLY A 192 -16.24 -13.42 -11.67
CA GLY A 192 -17.17 -12.33 -11.41
C GLY A 192 -17.18 -11.28 -12.53
N TRP A 193 -16.00 -10.83 -12.96
CA TRP A 193 -15.91 -9.84 -14.04
C TRP A 193 -16.43 -10.36 -15.38
N LYS A 194 -16.16 -11.62 -15.74
CA LYS A 194 -16.76 -12.22 -16.95
C LYS A 194 -18.29 -12.19 -16.88
N ALA A 195 -18.86 -12.58 -15.74
CA ALA A 195 -20.32 -12.55 -15.56
C ALA A 195 -20.90 -11.13 -15.60
N VAL A 196 -20.25 -10.16 -14.91
CA VAL A 196 -20.70 -8.76 -14.88
C VAL A 196 -20.59 -8.09 -16.25
N PHE A 197 -19.60 -8.45 -17.06
CA PHE A 197 -19.44 -7.94 -18.43
C PHE A 197 -20.30 -8.66 -19.48
N GLY A 198 -21.02 -9.73 -19.08
CA GLY A 198 -21.87 -10.50 -19.99
C GLY A 198 -21.08 -11.37 -20.99
N LEU A 199 -19.92 -11.88 -20.55
CA LEU A 199 -18.99 -12.67 -21.36
C LEU A 199 -19.00 -14.15 -20.96
#